data_9d0ecf66a57c5bdcbb41f6117f1c90e9
#
_entry.id   9d0ecf66a57c5bdcbb41f6117f1c90e9
#
_cell.length_a   1.000
_cell.length_b   1.000
_cell.length_c   1.000
_cell.angle_alpha   90.00
_cell.angle_beta   90.00
_cell.angle_gamma   90.00
#
_symmetry.space_group_name_H-M   'P 1'
#
loop_
_entity.id
_entity.type
_entity.pdbx_description
1 polymer ?
#
loop_
_entity_poly.entity_id
_entity_poly.type
_entity_poly.pdbx_seq_one_letter_code
_entity_poly.pdbx_strand_id
1 'polypeptide(L)'
;MDPVKEVCVESFDEAIRAVEAGASRIELCENLAVGGTTPSYGTIRKCLEKLPVPFMVMIRPRGGNFIYSRDEFEIMQEDILQCKELGVYGVVCSFSQQKILSLTGNVQLLDLSKYQILFKVKDGYFTKILTTGN
;
A
#
# COMPACT_ATOMS: atom_id res chain seq x y z
N MET A 1 9.83 -14.99 -19.10
CA MET A 1 9.62 -13.93 -18.07
C MET A 1 9.25 -14.60 -16.76
N ASP A 2 10.03 -14.39 -15.72
CA ASP A 2 9.75 -14.98 -14.42
C ASP A 2 8.53 -14.32 -13.76
N PRO A 3 7.64 -15.10 -13.13
CA PRO A 3 6.53 -14.53 -12.40
C PRO A 3 7.00 -13.68 -11.23
N VAL A 4 6.26 -12.59 -10.94
CA VAL A 4 6.52 -11.79 -9.75
C VAL A 4 6.12 -12.60 -8.52
N LYS A 5 7.07 -12.78 -7.61
CA LYS A 5 6.86 -13.41 -6.30
C LYS A 5 6.75 -12.30 -5.26
N GLU A 6 5.52 -11.93 -4.94
CA GLU A 6 5.24 -10.93 -3.91
C GLU A 6 5.03 -11.59 -2.56
N VAL A 7 5.70 -11.09 -1.54
CA VAL A 7 5.58 -11.55 -0.15
C VAL A 7 5.14 -10.40 0.73
N CYS A 8 4.06 -10.63 1.49
CA CYS A 8 3.55 -9.71 2.49
C CYS A 8 4.34 -9.87 3.79
N VAL A 9 4.85 -8.77 4.33
CA VAL A 9 5.68 -8.75 5.54
C VAL A 9 5.26 -7.61 6.47
N GLU A 10 5.60 -7.71 7.75
CA GLU A 10 5.26 -6.69 8.75
C GLU A 10 6.48 -6.07 9.46
N SER A 11 7.67 -6.32 8.95
CA SER A 11 8.90 -5.69 9.47
C SER A 11 9.98 -5.62 8.41
N PHE A 12 10.97 -4.78 8.66
CA PHE A 12 12.16 -4.70 7.82
C PHE A 12 12.93 -6.03 7.78
N ASP A 13 13.10 -6.67 8.94
CA ASP A 13 13.82 -7.95 9.02
C ASP A 13 13.11 -9.06 8.24
N GLU A 14 11.77 -9.11 8.30
CA GLU A 14 11.00 -10.05 7.46
C GLU A 14 11.17 -9.75 5.98
N ALA A 15 11.19 -8.47 5.59
CA ALA A 15 11.41 -8.08 4.20
C ALA A 15 12.76 -8.59 3.68
N ILE A 16 13.82 -8.43 4.45
CA ILE A 16 15.15 -8.95 4.09
C ILE A 16 15.12 -10.47 3.95
N ARG A 17 14.53 -11.20 4.92
CA ARG A 17 14.43 -12.67 4.84
C ARG A 17 13.62 -13.13 3.64
N ALA A 18 12.54 -12.42 3.31
CA ALA A 18 11.72 -12.74 2.13
C ALA A 18 12.52 -12.57 0.83
N VAL A 19 13.31 -11.51 0.71
CA VAL A 19 14.18 -11.28 -0.44
C VAL A 19 15.25 -12.38 -0.55
N GLU A 20 15.89 -12.73 0.56
CA GLU A 20 16.85 -13.83 0.61
C GLU A 20 16.25 -15.18 0.20
N ALA A 21 14.96 -15.37 0.51
CA ALA A 21 14.20 -16.56 0.11
C ALA A 21 13.67 -16.52 -1.34
N GLY A 22 13.93 -15.44 -2.09
CA GLY A 22 13.60 -15.32 -3.51
C GLY A 22 12.41 -14.45 -3.85
N ALA A 23 11.91 -13.64 -2.92
CA ALA A 23 10.88 -12.64 -3.25
C ALA A 23 11.44 -11.60 -4.24
N SER A 24 10.66 -11.28 -5.27
CA SER A 24 11.00 -10.26 -6.26
C SER A 24 10.25 -8.95 -6.05
N ARG A 25 9.26 -8.94 -5.16
CA ARG A 25 8.54 -7.76 -4.69
C ARG A 25 8.05 -7.99 -3.26
N ILE A 26 7.97 -6.93 -2.49
CA ILE A 26 7.49 -6.97 -1.11
C ILE A 26 6.21 -6.12 -1.01
N GLU A 27 5.23 -6.60 -0.25
CA GLU A 27 4.12 -5.81 0.26
C GLU A 27 4.41 -5.51 1.73
N LEU A 28 4.80 -4.29 2.01
CA LEU A 28 5.20 -3.85 3.34
C LEU A 28 3.97 -3.38 4.11
N CYS A 29 3.71 -4.06 5.20
CA CYS A 29 2.63 -3.75 6.13
C CYS A 29 3.18 -3.55 7.54
N GLU A 30 2.30 -3.25 8.46
CA GLU A 30 2.46 -3.41 9.90
C GLU A 30 1.25 -4.19 10.41
N ASN A 31 1.35 -4.79 11.58
CA ASN A 31 0.22 -5.40 12.27
C ASN A 31 -0.59 -6.40 11.42
N LEU A 32 0.07 -7.41 10.90
CA LEU A 32 -0.59 -8.46 10.08
C LEU A 32 -1.65 -9.24 10.86
N ALA A 33 -1.60 -9.26 12.19
CA ALA A 33 -2.61 -9.90 13.04
C ALA A 33 -4.02 -9.34 12.81
N VAL A 34 -4.15 -8.10 12.35
CA VAL A 34 -5.43 -7.48 11.97
C VAL A 34 -5.59 -7.31 10.45
N GLY A 35 -4.77 -8.02 9.69
CA GLY A 35 -4.79 -7.99 8.21
C GLY A 35 -3.89 -6.94 7.57
N GLY A 36 -3.04 -6.28 8.34
CA GLY A 36 -2.12 -5.27 7.88
C GLY A 36 -2.65 -3.85 8.01
N THR A 37 -1.81 -2.96 8.49
CA THR A 37 -2.03 -1.51 8.56
C THR A 37 -0.84 -0.78 7.94
N THR A 38 -0.90 0.54 7.86
CA THR A 38 0.17 1.37 7.30
C THR A 38 1.44 1.23 8.13
N PRO A 39 2.59 0.85 7.53
CA PRO A 39 3.86 0.77 8.25
C PRO A 39 4.35 2.16 8.65
N SER A 40 5.20 2.21 9.68
CA SER A 40 5.80 3.45 10.13
C SER A 40 6.68 4.09 9.05
N TYR A 41 6.82 5.40 9.10
CA TYR A 41 7.75 6.15 8.25
C TYR A 41 9.18 5.60 8.34
N GLY A 42 9.65 5.29 9.55
CA GLY A 42 10.99 4.73 9.75
C GLY A 42 11.20 3.40 9.06
N THR A 43 10.21 2.51 9.11
CA THR A 43 10.28 1.22 8.42
C THR A 43 10.33 1.42 6.90
N ILE A 44 9.49 2.31 6.36
CA ILE A 44 9.50 2.64 4.92
C ILE A 44 10.86 3.18 4.50
N ARG A 45 11.41 4.12 5.26
CA ARG A 45 12.73 4.70 4.98
C ARG A 45 13.84 3.67 4.98
N LYS A 46 13.83 2.74 5.95
CA LYS A 46 14.81 1.66 6.03
C LYS A 46 14.70 0.71 4.82
N CYS A 47 13.50 0.38 4.40
CA CYS A 47 13.28 -0.43 3.21
C CYS A 47 13.76 0.26 1.94
N LEU A 48 13.51 1.57 1.77
CA LEU A 48 14.03 2.33 0.63
C LEU A 48 15.56 2.32 0.57
N GLU A 49 16.21 2.39 1.74
CA GLU A 49 17.66 2.40 1.83
C GLU A 49 18.29 1.03 1.51
N LYS A 50 17.65 -0.07 1.91
CA LYS A 50 18.30 -1.38 1.98
C LYS A 50 17.72 -2.47 1.09
N LEU A 51 16.44 -2.40 0.71
CA LEU A 51 15.87 -3.47 -0.10
C LEU A 51 16.32 -3.39 -1.55
N PRO A 52 16.82 -4.51 -2.13
CA PRO A 52 17.25 -4.56 -3.53
C PRO A 52 16.09 -4.81 -4.50
N VAL A 53 14.86 -4.97 -4.01
CA VAL A 53 13.66 -5.21 -4.81
C VAL A 53 12.62 -4.11 -4.56
N PRO A 54 11.70 -3.86 -5.51
CA PRO A 54 10.61 -2.92 -5.29
C PRO A 54 9.67 -3.41 -4.18
N PHE A 55 9.05 -2.47 -3.49
CA PHE A 55 8.03 -2.79 -2.50
C PHE A 55 6.83 -1.86 -2.58
N MET A 56 5.68 -2.43 -2.27
CA MET A 56 4.40 -1.74 -2.14
C MET A 56 4.19 -1.43 -0.66
N VAL A 57 3.58 -0.29 -0.36
CA VAL A 57 3.24 0.08 1.02
C VAL A 57 1.74 -0.03 1.24
N MET A 58 1.35 -0.75 2.29
CA MET A 58 -0.05 -0.83 2.72
C MET A 58 -0.50 0.52 3.27
N ILE A 59 -1.62 1.01 2.77
CA ILE A 59 -2.30 2.21 3.29
C ILE A 59 -3.62 1.78 3.91
N ARG A 60 -3.62 1.65 5.21
CA ARG A 60 -4.78 1.27 6.02
C ARG A 60 -4.62 1.87 7.43
N PRO A 61 -5.45 2.84 7.82
CA PRO A 61 -5.22 3.61 9.05
C PRO A 61 -5.45 2.81 10.34
N ARG A 62 -6.22 1.72 10.26
CA ARG A 62 -6.56 0.86 11.42
C ARG A 62 -7.05 -0.51 10.96
N GLY A 63 -7.07 -1.46 11.88
CA GLY A 63 -7.78 -2.74 11.71
C GLY A 63 -9.31 -2.56 11.69
N GLY A 64 -10.04 -3.67 11.62
CA GLY A 64 -11.50 -3.70 11.56
C GLY A 64 -12.04 -3.57 10.14
N ASN A 65 -13.22 -2.97 9.99
CA ASN A 65 -13.87 -2.84 8.69
C ASN A 65 -13.16 -1.84 7.77
N PHE A 66 -13.55 -1.84 6.49
CA PHE A 66 -13.01 -0.96 5.45
C PHE A 66 -13.94 0.23 5.16
N ILE A 67 -14.73 0.63 6.15
CA ILE A 67 -15.61 1.81 6.08
C ILE A 67 -14.93 2.91 6.89
N TYR A 68 -14.36 3.88 6.19
CA TYR A 68 -13.54 4.92 6.81
C TYR A 68 -14.34 6.21 6.99
N SER A 69 -14.04 6.93 8.09
CA SER A 69 -14.52 8.28 8.29
C SER A 69 -13.80 9.25 7.34
N ARG A 70 -14.27 10.50 7.30
CA ARG A 70 -13.60 11.54 6.53
C ARG A 70 -12.18 11.77 7.03
N ASP A 71 -11.98 11.83 8.34
CA ASP A 71 -10.66 12.04 8.93
C ASP A 71 -9.71 10.89 8.61
N GLU A 72 -10.20 9.64 8.65
CA GLU A 72 -9.42 8.47 8.25
C GLU A 72 -9.01 8.53 6.78
N PHE A 73 -9.86 9.04 5.90
CA PHE A 73 -9.48 9.28 4.50
C PHE A 73 -8.39 10.33 4.36
N GLU A 74 -8.48 11.42 5.10
CA GLU A 74 -7.46 12.46 5.10
C GLU A 74 -6.11 11.90 5.57
N ILE A 75 -6.12 11.06 6.61
CA ILE A 75 -4.93 10.32 7.06
C ILE A 75 -4.36 9.45 5.93
N MET A 76 -5.20 8.68 5.26
CA MET A 76 -4.76 7.82 4.15
C MET A 76 -4.19 8.65 3.00
N GLN A 77 -4.77 9.79 2.68
CA GLN A 77 -4.26 10.70 1.65
C GLN A 77 -2.86 11.22 2.01
N GLU A 78 -2.65 11.64 3.24
CA GLU A 78 -1.34 12.11 3.72
C GLU A 78 -0.29 10.99 3.64
N ASP A 79 -0.64 9.76 4.04
CA ASP A 79 0.26 8.62 3.93
C ASP A 79 0.63 8.30 2.48
N ILE A 80 -0.33 8.38 1.56
CA ILE A 80 -0.09 8.18 0.12
C ILE A 80 0.84 9.27 -0.43
N LEU A 81 0.58 10.53 -0.10
CA LEU A 81 1.42 11.66 -0.53
C LEU A 81 2.84 11.52 0.00
N GLN A 82 3.01 11.10 1.24
CA GLN A 82 4.32 10.84 1.83
C GLN A 82 5.06 9.72 1.07
N CYS A 83 4.39 8.62 0.77
CA CYS A 83 4.97 7.54 -0.02
C CYS A 83 5.41 8.01 -1.41
N LYS A 84 4.60 8.87 -2.04
CA LYS A 84 4.92 9.48 -3.34
C LYS A 84 6.19 10.33 -3.27
N GLU A 85 6.28 11.21 -2.27
CA GLU A 85 7.45 12.08 -2.08
C GLU A 85 8.72 11.27 -1.81
N LEU A 86 8.61 10.16 -1.07
CA LEU A 86 9.71 9.25 -0.80
C LEU A 86 10.16 8.44 -2.01
N GLY A 87 9.35 8.37 -3.07
CA GLY A 87 9.66 7.57 -4.25
C GLY A 87 9.40 6.08 -4.08
N VAL A 88 8.48 5.70 -3.20
CA VAL A 88 8.04 4.30 -3.05
C VAL A 88 7.45 3.81 -4.38
N TYR A 89 7.69 2.55 -4.71
CA TYR A 89 7.25 1.93 -5.97
C TYR A 89 5.73 2.00 -6.15
N GLY A 90 4.94 1.80 -5.08
CA GLY A 90 3.50 1.91 -5.11
C GLY A 90 2.87 1.71 -3.74
N VAL A 91 1.56 1.87 -3.68
CA VAL A 91 0.78 1.69 -2.46
C VAL A 91 -0.40 0.76 -2.70
N VAL A 92 -0.84 0.09 -1.63
CA VAL A 92 -2.00 -0.81 -1.63
C VAL A 92 -3.05 -0.26 -0.67
N CYS A 93 -4.24 0.03 -1.19
CA CYS A 93 -5.37 0.50 -0.39
C CYS A 93 -6.57 -0.43 -0.58
N SER A 94 -7.30 -0.70 0.50
CA SER A 94 -8.54 -1.47 0.46
C SER A 94 -9.72 -0.62 0.95
N PHE A 95 -10.83 -0.64 0.21
CA PHE A 95 -12.05 0.11 0.53
C PHE A 95 -13.25 -0.81 0.39
N SER A 96 -14.34 -0.52 1.13
CA SER A 96 -15.62 -1.17 0.86
C SER A 96 -16.20 -0.64 -0.47
N GLN A 97 -16.86 -1.54 -1.21
CA GLN A 97 -17.42 -1.23 -2.53
C GLN A 97 -18.35 0.00 -2.53
N GLN A 98 -19.15 0.19 -1.47
CA GLN A 98 -20.10 1.30 -1.36
C GLN A 98 -19.40 2.67 -1.23
N LYS A 99 -18.20 2.72 -0.66
CA LYS A 99 -17.48 3.98 -0.51
C LYS A 99 -16.56 4.33 -1.68
N ILE A 100 -16.18 3.39 -2.50
CA ILE A 100 -15.45 3.70 -3.75
C ILE A 100 -16.30 4.60 -4.65
N LEU A 101 -17.61 4.34 -4.74
CA LEU A 101 -18.53 5.16 -5.54
C LEU A 101 -18.69 6.58 -4.97
N SER A 102 -18.62 6.75 -3.64
CA SER A 102 -18.67 8.08 -3.02
C SER A 102 -17.33 8.82 -3.08
N LEU A 103 -16.23 8.09 -3.19
CA LEU A 103 -14.88 8.65 -3.27
C LEU A 103 -14.48 9.07 -4.68
N THR A 104 -15.03 8.43 -5.72
CA THR A 104 -14.76 8.83 -7.11
C THR A 104 -15.19 10.27 -7.39
N GLY A 105 -16.15 10.82 -6.61
CA GLY A 105 -16.51 12.24 -6.63
C GLY A 105 -15.49 13.16 -5.91
N ASN A 106 -14.71 12.63 -4.97
CA ASN A 106 -13.75 13.38 -4.14
C ASN A 106 -12.28 13.09 -4.48
N VAL A 107 -12.01 12.09 -5.30
CA VAL A 107 -10.65 11.72 -5.74
C VAL A 107 -10.02 12.79 -6.66
N GLN A 108 -10.79 13.80 -7.06
CA GLN A 108 -10.26 14.97 -7.78
C GLN A 108 -9.18 15.76 -6.99
N LEU A 109 -9.03 15.49 -5.69
CA LEU A 109 -8.01 16.15 -4.86
C LEU A 109 -6.65 15.44 -4.87
N LEU A 110 -6.57 14.17 -5.31
CA LEU A 110 -5.31 13.47 -5.54
C LEU A 110 -5.04 13.49 -7.03
N ASP A 111 -4.00 14.20 -7.45
CA ASP A 111 -3.45 14.06 -8.79
C ASP A 111 -2.87 12.65 -8.94
N LEU A 112 -3.75 11.71 -9.24
CA LEU A 112 -3.41 10.31 -9.48
C LEU A 112 -2.80 10.07 -10.87
N SER A 113 -2.61 11.13 -11.65
CA SER A 113 -2.08 11.06 -13.03
C SER A 113 -0.71 10.38 -13.12
N LYS A 114 0.01 10.30 -12.00
CA LYS A 114 1.31 9.65 -11.89
C LYS A 114 1.26 8.22 -11.35
N TYR A 115 0.06 7.68 -11.07
CA TYR A 115 -0.08 6.33 -10.53
C TYR A 115 -0.87 5.46 -11.50
N GLN A 116 -0.33 4.30 -11.80
CA GLN A 116 -1.09 3.26 -12.47
C GLN A 116 -2.02 2.60 -11.47
N ILE A 117 -3.31 2.59 -11.76
CA ILE A 117 -4.32 2.06 -10.87
C ILE A 117 -4.62 0.62 -11.27
N LEU A 118 -4.30 -0.31 -10.40
CA LEU A 118 -4.67 -1.71 -10.52
C LEU A 118 -5.74 -2.03 -9.48
N PHE A 119 -6.84 -2.64 -9.91
CA PHE A 119 -7.89 -3.09 -9.01
C PHE A 119 -7.73 -4.59 -8.74
N LYS A 120 -7.64 -4.96 -7.49
CA LYS A 120 -7.74 -6.35 -7.05
C LYS A 120 -9.01 -6.51 -6.23
N VAL A 121 -9.88 -7.43 -6.62
CA VAL A 121 -11.07 -7.80 -5.85
C VAL A 121 -10.74 -9.03 -5.01
N LYS A 122 -10.89 -8.92 -3.70
CA LYS A 122 -10.78 -10.04 -2.78
C LYS A 122 -11.90 -9.92 -1.74
N ASP A 123 -12.65 -10.98 -1.57
CA ASP A 123 -13.72 -11.09 -0.55
C ASP A 123 -14.75 -9.94 -0.59
N GLY A 124 -15.12 -9.49 -1.80
CA GLY A 124 -16.08 -8.39 -1.99
C GLY A 124 -15.53 -6.99 -1.73
N TYR A 125 -14.23 -6.87 -1.50
CA TYR A 125 -13.54 -5.59 -1.34
C TYR A 125 -12.65 -5.30 -2.54
N PHE A 126 -12.59 -4.04 -2.92
CA PHE A 126 -11.66 -3.57 -3.95
C PHE A 126 -10.35 -3.14 -3.30
N THR A 127 -9.27 -3.74 -3.74
CA THR A 127 -7.93 -3.24 -3.42
C THR A 127 -7.45 -2.42 -4.62
N LYS A 128 -7.21 -1.15 -4.37
CA LYS A 128 -6.64 -0.25 -5.37
C LYS A 128 -5.14 -0.20 -5.18
N ILE A 129 -4.40 -0.69 -6.16
CA ILE A 129 -2.95 -0.63 -6.19
C ILE A 129 -2.54 0.58 -7.04
N LEU A 130 -1.85 1.52 -6.42
CA LEU A 130 -1.32 2.69 -7.11
C LEU A 130 0.18 2.48 -7.33
N THR A 131 0.58 2.35 -8.57
CA THR A 131 2.01 2.31 -8.93
C THR A 131 2.45 3.66 -9.43
N THR A 132 3.67 4.07 -9.08
CA THR A 132 4.28 5.23 -9.73
C THR A 132 4.53 4.85 -11.18
N GLY A 133 3.78 5.45 -12.09
CA GLY A 133 4.07 5.31 -13.53
C GLY A 133 5.45 5.88 -13.84
N ASN A 134 6.20 5.14 -14.61
CA ASN A 134 7.40 5.69 -15.25
C ASN A 134 7.03 6.76 -16.27
#